data_6f49e297cb2702293cf820e2a77f81e9
#
_entry.id   6f49e297cb2702293cf820e2a77f81e9
#
_cell.length_a   1.000
_cell.length_b   1.000
_cell.length_c   1.000
_cell.angle_alpha   90.00
_cell.angle_beta   90.00
_cell.angle_gamma   90.00
#
_symmetry.space_group_name_H-M   'P 1'
#
loop_
_entity.id
_entity.type
_entity.pdbx_description
1 polymer ?
#
loop_
_entity_poly.entity_id
_entity_poly.type
_entity_poly.pdbx_seq_one_letter_code
_entity_poly.pdbx_strand_id
1 'polypeptide(L)'
;MDVITASGPAVGPCAVTYRVTGEWPGGFQGEVVVRNTGSTAIDGWTLRWTFPTGQRITSLWGGTVTQSGAEVSVEAAPYTATIPPSGAVSLGFTGSRAGTNTDPTVFLLNGAECSAA
;
A
#
# COMPACT_ATOMS: atom_id res chain seq x y z
N MET A 1 19.39 -22.63 -11.27
CA MET A 1 19.04 -22.17 -10.91
C MET A 1 18.88 -21.53 -10.70
N ASP A 2 18.69 -21.16 -10.70
CA ASP A 2 18.34 -20.41 -10.44
C ASP A 2 18.37 -19.69 -10.13
N VAL A 3 18.64 -19.80 -10.17
CA VAL A 3 18.52 -19.09 -10.02
C VAL A 3 18.51 -18.13 -9.73
N ILE A 4 18.33 -17.97 -9.67
CA ILE A 4 18.10 -17.11 -9.59
C ILE A 4 18.32 -16.16 -9.22
N THR A 5 18.58 -16.32 -9.38
CA THR A 5 18.73 -15.32 -8.96
C THR A 5 18.11 -14.24 -8.83
N ALA A 6 17.53 -14.11 -8.33
CA ALA A 6 16.82 -12.89 -8.31
C ALA A 6 17.68 -11.76 -7.88
N SER A 7 17.79 -10.80 -8.68
CA SER A 7 18.42 -9.56 -8.30
C SER A 7 17.32 -8.65 -7.82
N GLY A 8 17.59 -7.82 -6.86
CA GLY A 8 16.63 -6.90 -6.29
C GLY A 8 15.90 -7.48 -5.10
N PRO A 9 14.97 -6.72 -4.53
CA PRO A 9 14.28 -7.16 -3.32
C PRO A 9 13.42 -8.38 -3.60
N ALA A 10 13.33 -9.25 -2.60
CA ALA A 10 12.46 -10.40 -2.68
C ALA A 10 11.01 -9.93 -2.67
N VAL A 11 10.17 -10.57 -3.48
CA VAL A 11 8.74 -10.33 -3.46
C VAL A 11 8.16 -11.08 -2.28
N GLY A 12 7.46 -10.38 -1.40
CA GLY A 12 6.84 -11.00 -0.24
C GLY A 12 5.54 -11.69 -0.60
N PRO A 13 4.94 -12.40 0.36
CA PRO A 13 3.68 -13.11 0.14
C PRO A 13 2.50 -12.14 0.21
N CYS A 14 2.49 -11.13 -0.63
CA CYS A 14 1.44 -10.13 -0.66
C CYS A 14 1.28 -9.55 -2.06
N ALA A 15 0.08 -9.06 -2.32
CA ALA A 15 -0.23 -8.35 -3.54
C ALA A 15 -1.00 -7.08 -3.16
N VAL A 16 -0.73 -5.99 -3.85
CA VAL A 16 -1.36 -4.70 -3.58
C VAL A 16 -2.01 -4.17 -4.84
N THR A 17 -3.26 -3.73 -4.70
CA THR A 17 -3.96 -2.99 -5.73
C THR A 17 -4.12 -1.55 -5.25
N TYR A 18 -3.70 -0.59 -6.06
CA TYR A 18 -3.89 0.83 -5.80
C TYR A 18 -4.79 1.40 -6.88
N ARG A 19 -5.82 2.12 -6.46
CA ARG A 19 -6.79 2.62 -7.41
C ARG A 19 -7.29 4.00 -6.99
N VAL A 20 -7.30 4.94 -7.94
CA VAL A 20 -7.92 6.24 -7.74
C VAL A 20 -9.41 6.08 -8.03
N THR A 21 -10.24 6.36 -7.04
CA THR A 21 -11.69 6.17 -7.15
C THR A 21 -12.43 7.46 -7.41
N GLY A 22 -11.77 8.61 -7.29
CA GLY A 22 -12.35 9.90 -7.60
C GLY A 22 -11.29 10.96 -7.66
N GLU A 23 -11.51 11.98 -8.48
CA GLU A 23 -10.59 13.11 -8.58
C GLU A 23 -11.38 14.39 -8.72
N TRP A 24 -10.83 15.47 -8.16
CA TRP A 24 -11.36 16.82 -8.27
C TRP A 24 -10.17 17.78 -8.27
N PRO A 25 -10.37 19.06 -8.63
CA PRO A 25 -9.25 20.00 -8.59
C PRO A 25 -8.62 20.06 -7.20
N GLY A 26 -7.32 19.80 -7.15
CA GLY A 26 -6.54 19.83 -5.92
C GLY A 26 -6.66 18.62 -5.03
N GLY A 27 -7.44 17.59 -5.39
CA GLY A 27 -7.62 16.44 -4.53
C GLY A 27 -7.99 15.17 -5.26
N PHE A 28 -8.02 14.07 -4.52
CA PHE A 28 -8.41 12.77 -5.06
C PHE A 28 -8.77 11.81 -3.92
N GLN A 29 -9.43 10.73 -4.29
CA GLN A 29 -9.77 9.66 -3.38
C GLN A 29 -9.15 8.38 -3.93
N GLY A 30 -8.58 7.57 -3.05
CA GLY A 30 -7.93 6.32 -3.45
C GLY A 30 -8.34 5.16 -2.58
N GLU A 31 -8.08 3.98 -3.11
CA GLU A 31 -8.30 2.72 -2.41
C GLU A 31 -7.06 1.86 -2.58
N VAL A 32 -6.64 1.23 -1.49
CA VAL A 32 -5.53 0.29 -1.50
C VAL A 32 -6.04 -1.02 -0.93
N VAL A 33 -5.88 -2.10 -1.67
CA VAL A 33 -6.25 -3.44 -1.22
C VAL A 33 -4.97 -4.24 -1.04
N VAL A 34 -4.78 -4.80 0.14
CA VAL A 34 -3.62 -5.64 0.47
C VAL A 34 -4.12 -7.06 0.63
N ARG A 35 -3.58 -7.96 -0.19
CA ARG A 35 -3.95 -9.37 -0.17
C ARG A 35 -2.79 -10.22 0.33
N ASN A 36 -3.09 -11.16 1.20
CA ASN A 36 -2.13 -12.14 1.66
C ASN A 36 -2.12 -13.30 0.68
N THR A 37 -1.04 -13.43 -0.09
CA THR A 37 -0.91 -14.51 -1.08
C THR A 37 -0.12 -15.69 -0.55
N GLY A 38 0.32 -15.63 0.71
CA GLY A 38 1.06 -16.71 1.34
C GLY A 38 0.14 -17.71 2.02
N SER A 39 0.76 -18.68 2.66
CA SER A 39 0.04 -19.75 3.37
C SER A 39 -0.03 -19.54 4.88
N THR A 40 0.56 -18.46 5.37
CA THR A 40 0.56 -18.11 6.80
C THR A 40 -0.16 -16.78 6.98
N ALA A 41 -0.96 -16.65 8.03
CA ALA A 41 -1.62 -15.40 8.35
C ALA A 41 -0.59 -14.31 8.61
N ILE A 42 -0.88 -13.11 8.14
CA ILE A 42 -0.10 -11.92 8.49
C ILE A 42 -0.75 -11.31 9.72
N ASP A 43 0.01 -11.18 10.79
CA ASP A 43 -0.50 -10.70 12.06
C ASP A 43 0.25 -9.43 12.44
N GLY A 44 -0.39 -8.31 12.19
CA GLY A 44 0.25 -7.00 12.31
C GLY A 44 1.04 -6.66 11.06
N TRP A 45 0.77 -5.49 10.48
CA TRP A 45 1.47 -5.11 9.26
C TRP A 45 1.69 -3.60 9.22
N THR A 46 2.74 -3.23 8.49
CA THR A 46 3.01 -1.85 8.11
C THR A 46 3.19 -1.83 6.60
N LEU A 47 2.41 -1.00 5.94
CA LEU A 47 2.47 -0.83 4.48
C LEU A 47 3.13 0.50 4.17
N ARG A 48 4.05 0.50 3.21
CA ARG A 48 4.77 1.70 2.82
C ARG A 48 4.78 1.88 1.32
N TRP A 49 4.68 3.13 0.89
CA TRP A 49 4.90 3.50 -0.50
C TRP A 49 5.37 4.93 -0.58
N THR A 50 5.89 5.29 -1.75
CA THR A 50 6.35 6.65 -2.03
C THR A 50 5.49 7.23 -3.15
N PHE A 51 4.89 8.38 -2.89
CA PHE A 51 4.14 9.07 -3.93
C PHE A 51 5.10 9.72 -4.93
N PRO A 52 4.90 9.49 -6.23
CA PRO A 52 5.85 9.99 -7.24
C PRO A 52 5.66 11.46 -7.61
N THR A 53 4.50 12.07 -7.34
CA THR A 53 4.18 13.41 -7.84
C THR A 53 3.70 14.36 -6.75
N GLY A 54 4.22 14.19 -5.53
CA GLY A 54 3.98 15.14 -4.44
C GLY A 54 2.61 15.05 -3.80
N GLN A 55 1.92 13.95 -4.00
CA GLN A 55 0.60 13.76 -3.38
C GLN A 55 0.74 13.65 -1.87
N ARG A 56 -0.33 14.06 -1.15
CA ARG A 56 -0.38 13.95 0.30
C ARG A 56 -1.70 13.36 0.72
N ILE A 57 -1.66 12.50 1.74
CA ILE A 57 -2.86 11.94 2.33
C ILE A 57 -3.41 12.93 3.34
N THR A 58 -4.70 13.24 3.22
CA THR A 58 -5.38 14.14 4.16
C THR A 58 -6.21 13.37 5.18
N SER A 59 -6.68 12.18 4.81
CA SER A 59 -7.45 11.32 5.71
C SER A 59 -7.36 9.89 5.21
N LEU A 60 -7.24 8.94 6.13
CA LEU A 60 -7.14 7.52 5.78
C LEU A 60 -7.90 6.71 6.81
N TRP A 61 -8.58 5.68 6.35
CA TRP A 61 -9.27 4.73 7.22
C TRP A 61 -8.81 3.31 6.92
N GLY A 62 -8.93 2.44 7.91
CA GLY A 62 -8.44 1.08 7.87
C GLY A 62 -7.05 0.91 8.47
N GLY A 63 -6.41 1.98 8.89
CA GLY A 63 -5.08 1.96 9.49
C GLY A 63 -4.72 3.35 10.00
N THR A 64 -3.50 3.46 10.52
CA THR A 64 -2.96 4.74 11.02
C THR A 64 -1.88 5.18 10.04
N VAL A 65 -2.06 6.35 9.43
CA VAL A 65 -1.15 6.86 8.42
C VAL A 65 -0.17 7.88 9.00
N THR A 66 1.07 7.79 8.55
CA THR A 66 2.10 8.80 8.78
C THR A 66 2.73 9.11 7.43
N GLN A 67 2.89 10.37 7.10
CA GLN A 67 3.54 10.76 5.86
C GLN A 67 4.67 11.73 6.15
N SER A 68 5.84 11.41 5.61
CA SER A 68 7.03 12.26 5.73
C SER A 68 7.51 12.55 4.31
N GLY A 69 7.32 13.79 3.85
CA GLY A 69 7.60 14.11 2.46
C GLY A 69 6.74 13.28 1.54
N ALA A 70 7.37 12.54 0.64
CA ALA A 70 6.67 11.67 -0.30
C ALA A 70 6.42 10.27 0.28
N GLU A 71 7.02 9.92 1.41
CA GLU A 71 6.94 8.57 1.96
C GLU A 71 5.74 8.43 2.87
N VAL A 72 4.93 7.40 2.61
CA VAL A 72 3.73 7.08 3.38
C VAL A 72 3.97 5.77 4.11
N SER A 73 3.58 5.74 5.38
CA SER A 73 3.60 4.55 6.20
C SER A 73 2.23 4.38 6.84
N VAL A 74 1.64 3.20 6.68
CA VAL A 74 0.32 2.89 7.26
C VAL A 74 0.49 1.69 8.16
N GLU A 75 0.14 1.86 9.44
CA GLU A 75 0.14 0.75 10.39
C GLU A 75 -1.26 0.18 10.52
N ALA A 76 -1.34 -1.12 10.73
CA ALA A 76 -2.62 -1.81 10.86
C ALA A 76 -3.43 -1.25 12.02
N ALA A 77 -4.73 -1.09 11.80
CA ALA A 77 -5.65 -0.85 12.90
C ALA A 77 -5.94 -2.19 13.60
N PRO A 78 -6.41 -2.17 14.85
CA PRO A 78 -6.71 -3.44 15.55
C PRO A 78 -7.65 -4.35 14.78
N TYR A 79 -8.62 -3.79 14.06
CA TYR A 79 -9.60 -4.58 13.32
C TYR A 79 -9.14 -4.99 11.93
N THR A 80 -7.95 -4.53 11.48
CA THR A 80 -7.36 -4.92 10.20
C THR A 80 -6.02 -5.62 10.37
N ALA A 81 -5.58 -5.87 11.60
CA ALA A 81 -4.23 -6.33 11.90
C ALA A 81 -3.94 -7.72 11.37
N THR A 82 -4.93 -8.59 11.30
CA THR A 82 -4.74 -9.97 10.84
C THR A 82 -5.29 -10.13 9.44
N ILE A 83 -4.44 -10.62 8.53
CA ILE A 83 -4.85 -10.97 7.17
C ILE A 83 -4.65 -12.46 7.01
N PRO A 84 -5.71 -13.26 7.02
CA PRO A 84 -5.56 -14.71 6.87
C PRO A 84 -5.07 -15.06 5.46
N PRO A 85 -4.56 -16.28 5.26
CA PRO A 85 -4.15 -16.71 3.92
C PRO A 85 -5.31 -16.54 2.93
N SER A 86 -5.02 -15.99 1.77
CA SER A 86 -5.99 -15.64 0.73
C SER A 86 -6.96 -14.53 1.13
N GLY A 87 -6.80 -13.97 2.32
CA GLY A 87 -7.60 -12.83 2.75
C GLY A 87 -7.04 -11.51 2.26
N ALA A 88 -7.80 -10.45 2.47
CA ALA A 88 -7.40 -9.11 2.06
C ALA A 88 -7.98 -8.08 3.02
N VAL A 89 -7.31 -6.93 3.10
CA VAL A 89 -7.83 -5.76 3.78
C VAL A 89 -7.89 -4.61 2.80
N SER A 90 -8.88 -3.74 2.95
CA SER A 90 -9.05 -2.56 2.11
C SER A 90 -8.81 -1.32 2.93
N LEU A 91 -8.03 -0.41 2.38
CA LEU A 91 -7.78 0.90 2.95
C LEU A 91 -8.37 1.94 2.02
N GLY A 92 -9.01 2.95 2.58
CA GLY A 92 -9.49 4.07 1.78
C GLY A 92 -8.83 5.35 2.26
N PHE A 93 -8.64 6.31 1.36
CA PHE A 93 -8.08 7.58 1.76
C PHE A 93 -8.51 8.70 0.82
N THR A 94 -8.45 9.91 1.33
CA THR A 94 -8.51 11.12 0.52
C THR A 94 -7.16 11.80 0.59
N GLY A 95 -6.80 12.47 -0.48
CA GLY A 95 -5.52 13.13 -0.56
C GLY A 95 -5.58 14.41 -1.38
N SER A 96 -4.47 15.14 -1.36
CA SER A 96 -4.29 16.34 -2.16
C SER A 96 -3.27 16.06 -3.26
N ARG A 97 -3.43 16.78 -4.37
CA ARG A 97 -2.49 16.76 -5.47
C ARG A 97 -2.31 18.16 -6.00
N ALA A 98 -1.10 18.46 -6.46
CA ALA A 98 -0.81 19.78 -7.00
C ALA A 98 -0.88 19.80 -8.52
N GLY A 99 -1.00 18.67 -9.16
CA GLY A 99 -1.00 18.54 -10.61
C GLY A 99 -1.23 17.11 -10.99
N THR A 100 -0.21 16.47 -11.53
CA THR A 100 -0.27 15.06 -11.92
C THR A 100 -0.56 14.19 -10.72
N ASN A 101 -1.37 13.16 -10.91
CA ASN A 101 -1.72 12.20 -9.87
C ASN A 101 -1.27 10.81 -10.33
N THR A 102 0.05 10.61 -10.37
CA THR A 102 0.64 9.36 -10.83
C THR A 102 0.56 8.32 -9.72
N ASP A 103 0.13 7.11 -10.08
CA ASP A 103 0.02 6.02 -9.12
C ASP A 103 1.40 5.60 -8.63
N PRO A 104 1.57 5.34 -7.32
CA PRO A 104 2.77 4.68 -6.85
C PRO A 104 2.83 3.26 -7.41
N THR A 105 4.04 2.75 -7.60
CA THR A 105 4.25 1.45 -8.25
C THR A 105 4.90 0.41 -7.35
N VAL A 106 5.49 0.83 -6.24
CA VAL A 106 6.18 -0.07 -5.32
C VAL A 106 5.52 0.04 -3.95
N PHE A 107 5.11 -1.11 -3.40
CA PHE A 107 4.52 -1.18 -2.08
C PHE A 107 5.29 -2.22 -1.28
N LEU A 108 5.65 -1.85 -0.05
CA LEU A 108 6.38 -2.72 0.87
C LEU A 108 5.46 -3.06 2.04
N LEU A 109 5.31 -4.34 2.32
CA LEU A 109 4.55 -4.83 3.47
C LEU A 109 5.52 -5.50 4.40
N ASN A 110 5.69 -4.94 5.61
CA ASN A 110 6.67 -5.43 6.58
C ASN A 110 8.07 -5.58 5.99
N GLY A 111 8.43 -4.63 5.10
CA GLY A 111 9.74 -4.60 4.48
C GLY A 111 9.90 -5.44 3.23
N ALA A 112 8.89 -6.21 2.83
CA ALA A 112 8.94 -7.03 1.62
C ALA A 112 8.10 -6.40 0.52
N GLU A 113 8.60 -6.41 -0.70
CA GLU A 113 7.87 -5.84 -1.82
C GLU A 113 6.69 -6.73 -2.19
N CYS A 114 5.51 -6.11 -2.34
CA CYS A 114 4.31 -6.81 -2.79
C CYS A 114 4.24 -6.79 -4.31
N SER A 115 3.68 -7.86 -4.89
CA SER A 115 3.40 -7.85 -6.32
C SER A 115 2.20 -6.94 -6.59
N ALA A 116 2.12 -6.45 -7.83
CA ALA A 116 0.95 -5.73 -8.28
C ALA A 116 -0.18 -6.72 -8.51
N ALA A 117 -1.36 -6.37 -8.05
CA ALA A 117 -2.51 -7.26 -8.21
C ALA A 117 -3.38 -6.82 -9.37
#